data_648411e933023a08bb9c50b7bd169e94
#
_entry.id   648411e933023a08bb9c50b7bd169e94
#
_cell.length_a   1.000
_cell.length_b   1.000
_cell.length_c   1.000
_cell.angle_alpha   90.00
_cell.angle_beta   90.00
_cell.angle_gamma   90.00
#
_symmetry.space_group_name_H-M   'P 1'
#
loop_
_entity.id
_entity.type
_entity.pdbx_description
1 polymer ?
#
loop_
_entity_poly.entity_id
_entity_poly.type
_entity_poly.pdbx_seq_one_letter_code
_entity_poly.pdbx_strand_id
1 'polypeptide(L)'
;MKFDLKSSPRHIQRLTNIASVISGINGIYVIIDNKVSTPYFNTQNNVCVLPNGDYSDERFVKLIEGFICHEAGHGRYTEHEVYREAFVGELINADGFISIDDDLKADFQNLKQKQKAYARACRLKGLINLFDDVQMEEKTGIDYQEAKKRLAVTYALMVEAGRMTVDISSTPQNPVQFIEMYLLNTLRVNVLQQEGHKETLDPFFDYAKKILAPVTSEVDEIIHQALSCKSTQNCDSLARKTLALLERLRDEAKEKQQEEEQSKDPHDDT
;
A
#
# COMPACT_ATOMS: atom_id res chain seq x y z
N MET A 1 -12.69 -5.46 -26.91
CA MET A 1 -12.86 -4.26 -27.76
C MET A 1 -11.54 -3.51 -27.79
N LYS A 2 -10.95 -3.20 -28.97
CA LYS A 2 -9.72 -2.42 -29.03
C LYS A 2 -10.09 -0.96 -28.78
N PHE A 3 -9.49 -0.38 -27.75
CA PHE A 3 -9.67 1.04 -27.40
C PHE A 3 -9.11 1.92 -28.52
N ASP A 4 -9.93 2.81 -29.08
CA ASP A 4 -9.47 3.80 -30.04
C ASP A 4 -8.99 5.05 -29.27
N LEU A 5 -7.67 5.17 -29.10
CA LEU A 5 -7.03 6.35 -28.50
C LEU A 5 -7.43 7.68 -29.15
N LYS A 6 -7.98 7.65 -30.37
CA LYS A 6 -8.47 8.85 -31.05
C LYS A 6 -9.74 9.43 -30.42
N SER A 7 -10.51 8.67 -29.64
CA SER A 7 -11.74 9.17 -29.00
C SER A 7 -11.50 9.90 -27.67
N SER A 8 -10.25 9.97 -27.16
CA SER A 8 -10.00 10.37 -25.79
C SER A 8 -9.05 11.59 -25.54
N PRO A 9 -8.69 12.46 -26.51
CA PRO A 9 -7.83 13.61 -26.20
C PRO A 9 -8.43 14.54 -25.12
N ARG A 10 -9.76 14.65 -25.09
CA ARG A 10 -10.47 15.47 -24.08
C ARG A 10 -10.37 14.87 -22.68
N HIS A 11 -10.43 13.56 -22.54
CA HIS A 11 -10.27 12.89 -21.25
C HIS A 11 -8.85 13.03 -20.72
N ILE A 12 -7.82 12.82 -21.56
CA ILE A 12 -6.42 13.01 -21.19
C ILE A 12 -6.18 14.46 -20.75
N GLN A 13 -6.68 15.42 -21.52
CA GLN A 13 -6.55 16.84 -21.17
C GLN A 13 -7.22 17.18 -19.83
N ARG A 14 -8.41 16.62 -19.57
CA ARG A 14 -9.11 16.79 -18.29
C ARG A 14 -8.32 16.19 -17.14
N LEU A 15 -7.80 14.98 -17.29
CA LEU A 15 -6.99 14.32 -16.27
C LEU A 15 -5.68 15.07 -16.01
N THR A 16 -5.03 15.58 -17.08
CA THR A 16 -3.83 16.43 -16.96
C THR A 16 -4.13 17.72 -16.20
N ASN A 17 -5.27 18.35 -16.45
CA ASN A 17 -5.67 19.56 -15.72
C ASN A 17 -5.91 19.26 -14.23
N ILE A 18 -6.56 18.14 -13.91
CA ILE A 18 -6.75 17.68 -12.52
C ILE A 18 -5.39 17.48 -11.84
N ALA A 19 -4.50 16.73 -12.50
CA ALA A 19 -3.17 16.46 -11.98
C ALA A 19 -2.37 17.72 -11.72
N SER A 20 -2.37 18.66 -12.67
CA SER A 20 -1.66 19.95 -12.56
C SER A 20 -2.17 20.79 -11.40
N VAL A 21 -3.49 20.88 -11.24
CA VAL A 21 -4.11 21.66 -10.15
C VAL A 21 -3.77 21.06 -8.77
N ILE A 22 -3.91 19.75 -8.61
CA ILE A 22 -3.69 19.11 -7.32
C ILE A 22 -2.21 19.07 -6.96
N SER A 23 -1.35 18.65 -7.89
CA SER A 23 0.09 18.55 -7.62
C SER A 23 0.77 19.92 -7.49
N GLY A 24 0.23 20.95 -8.14
CA GLY A 24 0.89 22.26 -8.28
C GLY A 24 2.11 22.21 -9.20
N ILE A 25 2.33 21.12 -9.92
CA ILE A 25 3.47 20.93 -10.82
C ILE A 25 3.13 21.44 -12.21
N ASN A 26 3.89 22.43 -12.68
CA ASN A 26 3.80 22.89 -14.05
C ASN A 26 4.40 21.87 -15.01
N GLY A 27 3.68 21.56 -16.09
CA GLY A 27 4.16 20.62 -17.11
C GLY A 27 4.05 19.15 -16.70
N ILE A 28 3.15 18.83 -15.78
CA ILE A 28 2.79 17.43 -15.48
C ILE A 28 2.10 16.81 -16.68
N TYR A 29 2.41 15.55 -16.98
CA TYR A 29 1.79 14.78 -18.05
C TYR A 29 1.01 13.61 -17.50
N VAL A 30 -0.05 13.22 -18.23
CA VAL A 30 -0.79 12.00 -17.99
C VAL A 30 -0.56 11.06 -19.17
N ILE A 31 -0.12 9.85 -18.88
CA ILE A 31 0.08 8.78 -19.86
C ILE A 31 -0.86 7.62 -19.50
N ILE A 32 -1.50 7.07 -20.52
CA ILE A 32 -2.27 5.83 -20.40
C ILE A 32 -1.43 4.70 -20.98
N ASP A 33 -1.12 3.70 -20.15
CA ASP A 33 -0.28 2.57 -20.55
C ASP A 33 -1.04 1.24 -20.40
N ASN A 34 -1.06 0.46 -21.48
CA ASN A 34 -1.70 -0.85 -21.53
C ASN A 34 -1.03 -1.92 -20.66
N LYS A 35 0.22 -1.69 -20.25
CA LYS A 35 1.01 -2.62 -19.43
C LYS A 35 0.89 -2.35 -17.95
N VAL A 36 0.27 -1.25 -17.59
CA VAL A 36 0.11 -0.81 -16.20
C VAL A 36 -1.25 -1.25 -15.70
N SER A 37 -1.28 -1.98 -14.60
CA SER A 37 -2.51 -2.37 -13.89
C SER A 37 -2.79 -1.48 -12.66
N THR A 38 -1.74 -0.83 -12.14
CA THR A 38 -1.82 0.05 -10.97
C THR A 38 -1.28 1.42 -11.37
N PRO A 39 -2.01 2.51 -11.12
CA PRO A 39 -1.52 3.86 -11.40
C PRO A 39 -0.27 4.17 -10.57
N TYR A 40 0.54 5.10 -11.03
CA TYR A 40 1.66 5.64 -10.25
C TYR A 40 2.09 7.02 -10.72
N PHE A 41 2.68 7.79 -9.82
CA PHE A 41 3.33 9.05 -10.13
C PHE A 41 4.85 8.86 -10.27
N ASN A 42 5.39 9.25 -11.42
CA ASN A 42 6.83 9.27 -11.66
C ASN A 42 7.38 10.67 -11.34
N THR A 43 8.06 10.76 -10.20
CA THR A 43 8.62 12.04 -9.70
C THR A 43 9.76 12.61 -10.54
N GLN A 44 10.51 11.75 -11.24
CA GLN A 44 11.64 12.19 -12.06
C GLN A 44 11.20 12.95 -13.31
N ASN A 45 10.08 12.51 -13.88
CA ASN A 45 9.60 13.05 -15.16
C ASN A 45 8.30 13.85 -15.02
N ASN A 46 7.76 14.00 -13.82
CA ASN A 46 6.45 14.61 -13.54
C ASN A 46 5.32 13.98 -14.36
N VAL A 47 5.24 12.66 -14.36
CA VAL A 47 4.28 11.89 -15.15
C VAL A 47 3.37 11.09 -14.25
N CYS A 48 2.06 11.25 -14.38
CA CYS A 48 1.08 10.31 -13.85
C CYS A 48 0.80 9.24 -14.92
N VAL A 49 1.06 7.98 -14.58
CA VAL A 49 0.78 6.84 -15.45
C VAL A 49 -0.49 6.15 -14.97
N LEU A 50 -1.44 6.01 -15.86
CA LEU A 50 -2.75 5.41 -15.57
C LEU A 50 -2.95 4.15 -16.41
N PRO A 51 -3.69 3.16 -15.89
CA PRO A 51 -4.04 1.97 -16.66
C PRO A 51 -4.99 2.31 -17.81
N ASN A 52 -4.86 1.56 -18.89
CA ASN A 52 -5.83 1.62 -19.97
C ASN A 52 -7.11 0.86 -19.63
N GLY A 53 -8.24 1.29 -20.17
CA GLY A 53 -9.54 0.67 -19.98
C GLY A 53 -10.61 1.28 -20.86
N ASP A 54 -11.87 0.99 -20.55
CA ASP A 54 -13.01 1.49 -21.31
C ASP A 54 -13.44 2.88 -20.80
N TYR A 55 -12.99 3.93 -21.48
CA TYR A 55 -13.37 5.32 -21.16
C TYR A 55 -14.82 5.67 -21.58
N SER A 56 -15.57 4.77 -22.16
CA SER A 56 -17.03 4.90 -22.34
C SER A 56 -17.81 4.38 -21.11
N ASP A 57 -17.17 3.61 -20.24
CA ASP A 57 -17.74 3.19 -18.97
C ASP A 57 -17.59 4.27 -17.91
N GLU A 58 -18.70 4.82 -17.44
CA GLU A 58 -18.73 5.87 -16.43
C GLU A 58 -18.07 5.44 -15.11
N ARG A 59 -18.18 4.17 -14.73
CA ARG A 59 -17.56 3.63 -13.52
C ARG A 59 -16.04 3.64 -13.65
N PHE A 60 -15.53 3.21 -14.81
CA PHE A 60 -14.09 3.24 -15.09
C PHE A 60 -13.57 4.68 -15.09
N VAL A 61 -14.28 5.63 -15.69
CA VAL A 61 -13.92 7.05 -15.70
C VAL A 61 -13.85 7.61 -14.28
N LYS A 62 -14.83 7.30 -13.41
CA LYS A 62 -14.83 7.71 -12.00
C LYS A 62 -13.62 7.13 -11.24
N LEU A 63 -13.31 5.87 -11.49
CA LEU A 63 -12.15 5.20 -10.89
C LEU A 63 -10.83 5.90 -11.29
N ILE A 64 -10.65 6.19 -12.57
CA ILE A 64 -9.47 6.88 -13.10
C ILE A 64 -9.36 8.32 -12.58
N GLU A 65 -10.47 9.04 -12.43
CA GLU A 65 -10.47 10.39 -11.87
C GLU A 65 -10.06 10.41 -10.38
N GLY A 66 -10.40 9.39 -9.61
CA GLY A 66 -9.88 9.27 -8.26
C GLY A 66 -8.42 8.87 -8.23
N PHE A 67 -8.00 7.95 -9.08
CA PHE A 67 -6.59 7.59 -9.19
C PHE A 67 -5.71 8.78 -9.57
N ILE A 68 -6.13 9.64 -10.51
CA ILE A 68 -5.34 10.82 -10.84
C ILE A 68 -5.28 11.83 -9.67
N CYS A 69 -6.35 11.93 -8.86
CA CYS A 69 -6.32 12.75 -7.65
C CYS A 69 -5.32 12.20 -6.61
N HIS A 70 -5.27 10.88 -6.45
CA HIS A 70 -4.35 10.19 -5.57
C HIS A 70 -2.88 10.39 -6.01
N GLU A 71 -2.56 10.08 -7.26
CA GLU A 71 -1.20 10.19 -7.78
C GLU A 71 -0.70 11.65 -7.81
N ALA A 72 -1.57 12.60 -8.13
CA ALA A 72 -1.24 14.02 -8.06
C ALA A 72 -1.04 14.51 -6.62
N GLY A 73 -1.74 13.92 -5.66
CA GLY A 73 -1.55 14.15 -4.23
C GLY A 73 -0.15 13.75 -3.77
N HIS A 74 0.35 12.60 -4.19
CA HIS A 74 1.74 12.21 -3.95
C HIS A 74 2.74 13.21 -4.52
N GLY A 75 2.48 13.76 -5.70
CA GLY A 75 3.31 14.81 -6.29
C GLY A 75 3.44 16.07 -5.43
N ARG A 76 2.46 16.34 -4.55
CA ARG A 76 2.42 17.55 -3.72
C ARG A 76 2.79 17.32 -2.26
N TYR A 77 2.35 16.23 -1.65
CA TYR A 77 2.35 16.07 -0.20
C TYR A 77 3.29 14.98 0.31
N THR A 78 3.81 14.11 -0.57
CA THR A 78 4.72 13.04 -0.22
C THR A 78 6.17 13.49 -0.27
N GLU A 79 6.91 13.24 0.80
CA GLU A 79 8.35 13.46 0.87
C GLU A 79 9.08 12.22 0.31
N HIS A 80 9.24 12.17 -1.02
CA HIS A 80 9.79 11.00 -1.73
C HIS A 80 11.21 10.60 -1.28
N GLU A 81 11.98 11.55 -0.74
CA GLU A 81 13.30 11.29 -0.19
C GLU A 81 13.22 10.35 1.02
N VAL A 82 12.20 10.48 1.87
CA VAL A 82 11.97 9.59 3.01
C VAL A 82 11.82 8.13 2.54
N TYR A 83 11.07 7.91 1.45
CA TYR A 83 10.95 6.57 0.86
C TYR A 83 12.29 6.02 0.39
N ARG A 84 13.08 6.87 -0.28
CA ARG A 84 14.39 6.48 -0.79
C ARG A 84 15.34 6.13 0.34
N GLU A 85 15.42 6.98 1.35
CA GLU A 85 16.27 6.78 2.52
C GLU A 85 15.87 5.54 3.31
N ALA A 86 14.58 5.32 3.53
CA ALA A 86 14.07 4.14 4.20
C ALA A 86 14.44 2.86 3.45
N PHE A 87 14.22 2.84 2.13
CA PHE A 87 14.54 1.68 1.30
C PHE A 87 16.04 1.39 1.25
N VAL A 88 16.85 2.40 0.99
CA VAL A 88 18.32 2.27 0.93
C VAL A 88 18.89 1.92 2.31
N GLY A 89 18.37 2.53 3.39
CA GLY A 89 18.78 2.24 4.75
C GLY A 89 18.61 0.77 5.14
N GLU A 90 17.50 0.15 4.74
CA GLU A 90 17.27 -1.28 4.97
C GLU A 90 18.29 -2.17 4.21
N LEU A 91 18.65 -1.78 2.98
CA LEU A 91 19.63 -2.51 2.19
C LEU A 91 21.05 -2.39 2.77
N ILE A 92 21.41 -1.21 3.26
CA ILE A 92 22.74 -0.95 3.87
C ILE A 92 22.86 -1.64 5.23
N ASN A 93 21.82 -1.58 6.08
CA ASN A 93 21.85 -2.13 7.43
C ASN A 93 21.92 -3.67 7.44
N ALA A 94 21.46 -4.32 6.39
CA ALA A 94 21.44 -5.78 6.32
C ALA A 94 22.85 -6.40 6.11
N ASP A 95 23.81 -5.69 5.53
CA ASP A 95 25.08 -6.27 5.07
C ASP A 95 26.35 -5.46 5.41
N GLY A 96 26.23 -4.32 6.09
CA GLY A 96 27.42 -3.49 6.30
C GLY A 96 28.18 -3.27 4.99
N PHE A 97 27.62 -2.50 4.07
CA PHE A 97 28.17 -2.22 2.74
C PHE A 97 28.15 -3.39 1.74
N ILE A 98 27.16 -3.40 0.84
CA ILE A 98 27.23 -4.24 -0.35
C ILE A 98 28.26 -3.62 -1.30
N SER A 99 29.50 -4.07 -1.19
CA SER A 99 30.49 -3.88 -2.26
C SER A 99 30.03 -4.68 -3.48
N ILE A 100 29.87 -3.99 -4.61
CA ILE A 100 29.45 -4.62 -5.87
C ILE A 100 30.55 -5.53 -6.45
N ASP A 101 31.75 -5.55 -5.83
CA ASP A 101 32.99 -6.09 -6.39
C ASP A 101 33.55 -7.36 -5.73
N ASP A 102 32.89 -8.00 -4.77
CA ASP A 102 33.44 -9.18 -4.10
C ASP A 102 32.87 -10.52 -4.58
N ASP A 103 33.80 -11.30 -5.08
CA ASP A 103 33.82 -12.73 -5.42
C ASP A 103 32.57 -13.61 -5.25
N LEU A 104 32.24 -14.21 -6.37
CA LEU A 104 31.13 -15.15 -6.67
C LEU A 104 31.01 -16.41 -5.78
N LYS A 105 31.86 -16.66 -4.81
CA LYS A 105 31.88 -17.89 -4.00
C LYS A 105 31.45 -17.76 -2.53
N ALA A 106 31.37 -16.55 -1.97
CA ALA A 106 30.72 -16.29 -0.68
C ALA A 106 29.17 -16.36 -0.79
N ASP A 107 28.64 -16.80 -1.90
CA ASP A 107 27.49 -16.27 -2.60
C ASP A 107 26.12 -16.78 -2.19
N PHE A 108 25.96 -18.00 -1.72
CA PHE A 108 24.61 -18.50 -1.49
C PHE A 108 24.00 -18.00 -0.16
N GLN A 109 24.80 -17.86 0.89
CA GLN A 109 24.33 -17.26 2.15
C GLN A 109 24.15 -15.74 1.99
N ASN A 110 25.07 -15.10 1.29
CA ASN A 110 25.00 -13.70 0.92
C ASN A 110 23.75 -13.38 0.07
N LEU A 111 23.44 -14.25 -0.91
CA LEU A 111 22.27 -14.09 -1.76
C LEU A 111 20.95 -14.17 -0.96
N LYS A 112 20.85 -15.15 -0.04
CA LYS A 112 19.68 -15.26 0.85
C LYS A 112 19.51 -14.04 1.76
N GLN A 113 20.61 -13.50 2.29
CA GLN A 113 20.57 -12.29 3.12
C GLN A 113 20.16 -11.07 2.27
N LYS A 114 20.72 -10.90 1.08
CA LYS A 114 20.34 -9.84 0.13
C LYS A 114 18.86 -9.92 -0.26
N GLN A 115 18.35 -11.12 -0.54
CA GLN A 115 16.93 -11.33 -0.82
C GLN A 115 16.03 -10.96 0.38
N LYS A 116 16.45 -11.35 1.60
CA LYS A 116 15.71 -10.97 2.83
C LYS A 116 15.72 -9.47 3.05
N ALA A 117 16.87 -8.81 2.91
CA ALA A 117 17.00 -7.36 3.04
C ALA A 117 16.13 -6.62 2.02
N TYR A 118 16.18 -7.06 0.76
CA TYR A 118 15.35 -6.49 -0.30
C TYR A 118 13.85 -6.69 -0.01
N ALA A 119 13.45 -7.88 0.39
CA ALA A 119 12.06 -8.16 0.75
C ALA A 119 11.60 -7.30 1.94
N ARG A 120 12.47 -7.11 2.94
CA ARG A 120 12.22 -6.24 4.09
C ARG A 120 12.10 -4.77 3.68
N ALA A 121 13.00 -4.28 2.84
CA ALA A 121 12.95 -2.93 2.28
C ALA A 121 11.66 -2.69 1.47
N CYS A 122 11.26 -3.63 0.63
CA CYS A 122 9.99 -3.57 -0.10
C CYS A 122 8.79 -3.54 0.83
N ARG A 123 8.82 -4.34 1.91
CA ARG A 123 7.75 -4.37 2.92
C ARG A 123 7.66 -3.05 3.66
N LEU A 124 8.79 -2.52 4.14
CA LEU A 124 8.83 -1.21 4.78
C LEU A 124 8.28 -0.12 3.87
N LYS A 125 8.72 -0.09 2.61
CA LYS A 125 8.18 0.84 1.61
C LYS A 125 6.66 0.73 1.46
N GLY A 126 6.12 -0.50 1.40
CA GLY A 126 4.67 -0.73 1.33
C GLY A 126 3.92 -0.22 2.56
N LEU A 127 4.48 -0.38 3.75
CA LEU A 127 3.90 0.13 5.00
C LEU A 127 3.98 1.66 5.09
N ILE A 128 5.08 2.28 4.64
CA ILE A 128 5.16 3.75 4.53
C ILE A 128 4.03 4.24 3.62
N ASN A 129 3.86 3.60 2.46
CA ASN A 129 2.81 3.96 1.51
C ASN A 129 1.42 3.85 2.12
N LEU A 130 1.14 2.80 2.89
CA LEU A 130 -0.14 2.60 3.56
C LEU A 130 -0.52 3.81 4.44
N PHE A 131 0.40 4.33 5.24
CA PHE A 131 0.16 5.48 6.11
C PHE A 131 0.21 6.81 5.35
N ASP A 132 1.13 6.93 4.39
CA ASP A 132 1.30 8.14 3.58
C ASP A 132 0.11 8.38 2.67
N ASP A 133 -0.49 7.34 2.09
CA ASP A 133 -1.72 7.44 1.31
C ASP A 133 -2.83 8.12 2.11
N VAL A 134 -3.00 7.73 3.37
CA VAL A 134 -4.06 8.28 4.22
C VAL A 134 -3.79 9.76 4.56
N GLN A 135 -2.58 10.10 5.00
CA GLN A 135 -2.23 11.48 5.35
C GLN A 135 -2.20 12.40 4.12
N MET A 136 -1.76 11.90 2.99
CA MET A 136 -1.72 12.62 1.72
C MET A 136 -3.14 12.86 1.19
N GLU A 137 -4.01 11.83 1.20
CA GLU A 137 -5.42 11.98 0.80
C GLU A 137 -6.19 12.91 1.74
N GLU A 138 -5.90 12.91 3.06
CA GLU A 138 -6.48 13.88 4.01
C GLU A 138 -6.13 15.31 3.59
N LYS A 139 -4.85 15.60 3.36
CA LYS A 139 -4.39 16.92 2.92
C LYS A 139 -4.99 17.31 1.57
N THR A 140 -4.97 16.38 0.62
CA THR A 140 -5.59 16.59 -0.70
C THR A 140 -7.07 16.91 -0.55
N GLY A 141 -7.78 16.22 0.32
CA GLY A 141 -9.21 16.45 0.57
C GLY A 141 -9.51 17.77 1.29
N ILE A 142 -8.59 18.26 2.13
CA ILE A 142 -8.71 19.58 2.79
C ILE A 142 -8.55 20.69 1.75
N ASP A 143 -7.51 20.62 0.93
CA ASP A 143 -7.20 21.65 -0.05
C ASP A 143 -8.12 21.61 -1.29
N TYR A 144 -8.61 20.41 -1.64
CA TYR A 144 -9.41 20.16 -2.85
C TYR A 144 -10.64 19.30 -2.54
N GLN A 145 -11.76 19.93 -2.17
CA GLN A 145 -12.99 19.23 -1.78
C GLN A 145 -13.56 18.31 -2.89
N GLU A 146 -13.35 18.66 -4.15
CA GLU A 146 -13.78 17.83 -5.27
C GLU A 146 -12.90 16.56 -5.40
N ALA A 147 -11.61 16.67 -5.10
CA ALA A 147 -10.73 15.51 -5.02
C ALA A 147 -11.15 14.55 -3.89
N LYS A 148 -11.53 15.08 -2.71
CA LYS A 148 -12.07 14.26 -1.60
C LYS A 148 -13.24 13.38 -2.05
N LYS A 149 -14.19 13.95 -2.81
CA LYS A 149 -15.35 13.20 -3.32
C LYS A 149 -14.93 12.10 -4.31
N ARG A 150 -14.00 12.40 -5.22
CA ARG A 150 -13.49 11.43 -6.19
C ARG A 150 -12.74 10.28 -5.53
N LEU A 151 -11.88 10.59 -4.57
CA LEU A 151 -11.17 9.59 -3.78
C LEU A 151 -12.12 8.67 -3.02
N ALA A 152 -13.19 9.23 -2.41
CA ALA A 152 -14.21 8.43 -1.74
C ALA A 152 -14.97 7.50 -2.71
N VAL A 153 -15.33 7.98 -3.90
CA VAL A 153 -15.96 7.15 -4.95
C VAL A 153 -15.02 6.04 -5.41
N THR A 154 -13.73 6.36 -5.63
CA THR A 154 -12.73 5.38 -6.04
C THR A 154 -12.55 4.29 -4.98
N TYR A 155 -12.45 4.66 -3.71
CA TYR A 155 -12.37 3.70 -2.61
C TYR A 155 -13.61 2.79 -2.57
N ALA A 156 -14.81 3.34 -2.69
CA ALA A 156 -16.04 2.55 -2.74
C ALA A 156 -16.05 1.54 -3.90
N LEU A 157 -15.61 1.96 -5.11
CA LEU A 157 -15.49 1.07 -6.26
C LEU A 157 -14.45 -0.04 -6.05
N MET A 158 -13.34 0.26 -5.37
CA MET A 158 -12.32 -0.74 -5.04
C MET A 158 -12.81 -1.73 -3.98
N VAL A 159 -13.58 -1.28 -2.99
CA VAL A 159 -14.24 -2.16 -1.99
C VAL A 159 -15.23 -3.09 -2.69
N GLU A 160 -16.09 -2.56 -3.55
CA GLU A 160 -17.04 -3.34 -4.32
C GLU A 160 -16.37 -4.38 -5.23
N ALA A 161 -15.21 -4.05 -5.79
CA ALA A 161 -14.41 -4.97 -6.59
C ALA A 161 -13.62 -6.00 -5.75
N GLY A 162 -13.76 -6.02 -4.42
CA GLY A 162 -13.05 -6.92 -3.51
C GLY A 162 -11.55 -6.64 -3.38
N ARG A 163 -11.08 -5.46 -3.82
CA ARG A 163 -9.65 -5.12 -3.77
C ARG A 163 -9.18 -4.56 -2.43
N MET A 164 -10.13 -4.22 -1.56
CA MET A 164 -9.88 -3.64 -0.24
C MET A 164 -10.16 -4.61 0.90
N THR A 165 -10.38 -5.87 0.61
CA THR A 165 -10.62 -6.93 1.60
C THR A 165 -9.77 -8.15 1.28
N VAL A 166 -9.53 -8.99 2.29
CA VAL A 166 -8.91 -10.31 2.11
C VAL A 166 -10.04 -11.33 1.95
N ASP A 167 -9.89 -12.27 1.03
CA ASP A 167 -10.81 -13.39 0.91
C ASP A 167 -10.72 -14.29 2.13
N ILE A 168 -11.68 -14.14 3.03
CA ILE A 168 -11.74 -14.85 4.31
C ILE A 168 -12.07 -16.34 4.15
N SER A 169 -12.53 -16.77 2.99
CA SER A 169 -12.90 -18.17 2.71
C SER A 169 -11.70 -19.03 2.29
N SER A 170 -10.71 -18.42 1.65
CA SER A 170 -9.57 -19.11 1.02
C SER A 170 -8.24 -18.96 1.75
N THR A 171 -8.14 -18.06 2.72
CA THR A 171 -6.87 -17.68 3.34
C THR A 171 -6.63 -18.43 4.64
N PRO A 172 -5.44 -19.06 4.85
CA PRO A 172 -5.04 -19.49 6.17
C PRO A 172 -5.09 -18.31 7.14
N GLN A 173 -5.54 -18.53 8.35
CA GLN A 173 -5.69 -17.50 9.39
C GLN A 173 -4.33 -16.94 9.82
N ASN A 174 -3.72 -16.12 8.97
CA ASN A 174 -2.44 -15.47 9.22
C ASN A 174 -2.66 -14.00 9.64
N PRO A 175 -2.38 -13.64 10.90
CA PRO A 175 -2.59 -12.27 11.40
C PRO A 175 -1.88 -11.20 10.57
N VAL A 176 -0.70 -11.52 10.03
CA VAL A 176 0.11 -10.59 9.21
C VAL A 176 -0.67 -10.07 8.00
N GLN A 177 -1.40 -10.97 7.34
CA GLN A 177 -2.15 -10.62 6.13
C GLN A 177 -3.34 -9.71 6.43
N PHE A 178 -3.91 -9.81 7.63
CA PHE A 178 -5.05 -9.01 8.06
C PHE A 178 -4.65 -7.64 8.60
N ILE A 179 -3.47 -7.51 9.24
CA ILE A 179 -3.05 -6.26 9.86
C ILE A 179 -3.01 -5.11 8.85
N GLU A 180 -2.34 -5.29 7.72
CA GLU A 180 -2.21 -4.22 6.72
C GLU A 180 -3.57 -3.77 6.19
N MET A 181 -4.42 -4.71 5.84
CA MET A 181 -5.74 -4.41 5.29
C MET A 181 -6.67 -3.82 6.35
N TYR A 182 -6.56 -4.31 7.60
CA TYR A 182 -7.31 -3.77 8.73
C TYR A 182 -6.89 -2.33 9.05
N LEU A 183 -5.59 -2.06 9.12
CA LEU A 183 -5.04 -0.71 9.32
C LEU A 183 -5.51 0.24 8.23
N LEU A 184 -5.32 -0.13 6.97
CA LEU A 184 -5.68 0.71 5.83
C LEU A 184 -7.17 1.09 5.85
N ASN A 185 -8.07 0.09 5.98
CA ASN A 185 -9.51 0.35 5.98
C ASN A 185 -9.95 1.13 7.23
N THR A 186 -9.40 0.82 8.40
CA THR A 186 -9.71 1.54 9.64
C THR A 186 -9.32 3.02 9.53
N LEU A 187 -8.15 3.31 8.98
CA LEU A 187 -7.68 4.68 8.78
C LEU A 187 -8.48 5.42 7.71
N ARG A 188 -8.85 4.75 6.61
CA ARG A 188 -9.72 5.35 5.59
C ARG A 188 -11.08 5.73 6.14
N VAL A 189 -11.67 4.89 6.97
CA VAL A 189 -12.95 5.21 7.63
C VAL A 189 -12.79 6.34 8.64
N ASN A 190 -11.80 6.26 9.53
CA ASN A 190 -11.67 7.17 10.66
C ASN A 190 -11.09 8.55 10.29
N VAL A 191 -10.12 8.59 9.37
CA VAL A 191 -9.43 9.83 8.95
C VAL A 191 -10.10 10.45 7.74
N LEU A 192 -10.29 9.64 6.69
CA LEU A 192 -10.78 10.14 5.40
C LEU A 192 -12.32 10.19 5.33
N GLN A 193 -13.00 9.58 6.29
CA GLN A 193 -14.46 9.45 6.30
C GLN A 193 -14.99 8.73 5.05
N GLN A 194 -14.22 7.77 4.56
CA GLN A 194 -14.56 6.95 3.40
C GLN A 194 -15.22 5.67 3.90
N GLU A 195 -16.53 5.70 4.09
CA GLU A 195 -17.26 4.55 4.66
C GLU A 195 -17.27 3.30 3.76
N GLY A 196 -16.96 3.47 2.47
CA GLY A 196 -17.01 2.38 1.50
C GLY A 196 -18.39 1.74 1.40
N HIS A 197 -18.43 0.47 1.01
CA HIS A 197 -19.65 -0.36 1.11
C HIS A 197 -19.64 -1.09 2.45
N LYS A 198 -20.39 -0.60 3.42
CA LYS A 198 -20.50 -1.19 4.76
C LYS A 198 -20.81 -2.69 4.74
N GLU A 199 -21.74 -3.09 3.89
CA GLU A 199 -22.12 -4.50 3.72
C GLU A 199 -20.94 -5.42 3.35
N THR A 200 -19.94 -4.88 2.68
CA THR A 200 -18.71 -5.62 2.32
C THR A 200 -17.62 -5.51 3.41
N LEU A 201 -17.49 -4.35 4.04
CA LEU A 201 -16.43 -4.10 5.03
C LEU A 201 -16.76 -4.63 6.42
N ASP A 202 -18.02 -4.56 6.88
CA ASP A 202 -18.39 -5.01 8.22
C ASP A 202 -18.04 -6.49 8.47
N PRO A 203 -18.34 -7.45 7.55
CA PRO A 203 -17.92 -8.83 7.71
C PRO A 203 -16.39 -8.99 7.77
N PHE A 204 -15.65 -8.21 6.99
CA PHE A 204 -14.19 -8.19 7.04
C PHE A 204 -13.68 -7.67 8.39
N PHE A 205 -14.20 -6.56 8.89
CA PHE A 205 -13.81 -6.01 10.18
C PHE A 205 -14.10 -6.96 11.34
N ASP A 206 -15.28 -7.61 11.34
CA ASP A 206 -15.66 -8.57 12.37
C ASP A 206 -14.76 -9.79 12.37
N TYR A 207 -14.37 -10.27 11.19
CA TYR A 207 -13.44 -11.38 11.05
C TYR A 207 -12.00 -10.97 11.44
N ALA A 208 -11.53 -9.82 10.94
CA ALA A 208 -10.20 -9.30 11.26
C ALA A 208 -10.00 -9.10 12.77
N LYS A 209 -10.98 -8.54 13.48
CA LYS A 209 -10.94 -8.37 14.95
C LYS A 209 -10.75 -9.70 15.67
N LYS A 210 -11.38 -10.79 15.22
CA LYS A 210 -11.21 -12.11 15.82
C LYS A 210 -9.78 -12.63 15.63
N ILE A 211 -9.23 -12.47 14.41
CA ILE A 211 -7.86 -12.90 14.10
C ILE A 211 -6.82 -12.06 14.84
N LEU A 212 -7.06 -10.77 14.97
CA LEU A 212 -6.14 -9.81 15.59
C LEU A 212 -6.29 -9.73 17.12
N ALA A 213 -7.24 -10.47 17.73
CA ALA A 213 -7.48 -10.45 19.17
C ALA A 213 -6.19 -10.56 20.02
N PRO A 214 -5.19 -11.40 19.68
CA PRO A 214 -3.95 -11.51 20.46
C PRO A 214 -3.06 -10.27 20.45
N VAL A 215 -3.23 -9.38 19.45
CA VAL A 215 -2.39 -8.20 19.23
C VAL A 215 -3.20 -6.90 19.10
N THR A 216 -4.45 -6.91 19.55
CA THR A 216 -5.38 -5.78 19.45
C THR A 216 -4.79 -4.50 20.02
N SER A 217 -4.18 -4.56 21.22
CA SER A 217 -3.65 -3.37 21.88
C SER A 217 -2.53 -2.70 21.08
N GLU A 218 -1.68 -3.48 20.43
CA GLU A 218 -0.57 -2.96 19.61
C GLU A 218 -1.09 -2.37 18.29
N VAL A 219 -2.09 -3.02 17.69
CA VAL A 219 -2.75 -2.51 16.48
C VAL A 219 -3.51 -1.23 16.78
N ASP A 220 -4.23 -1.16 17.90
CA ASP A 220 -4.95 0.05 18.33
C ASP A 220 -3.99 1.21 18.63
N GLU A 221 -2.82 0.93 19.22
CA GLU A 221 -1.77 1.95 19.43
C GLU A 221 -1.25 2.50 18.10
N ILE A 222 -1.00 1.64 17.11
CA ILE A 222 -0.60 2.04 15.76
C ILE A 222 -1.67 2.93 15.13
N ILE A 223 -2.95 2.53 15.19
CA ILE A 223 -4.07 3.32 14.67
C ILE A 223 -4.12 4.68 15.37
N HIS A 224 -4.04 4.71 16.71
CA HIS A 224 -4.09 5.95 17.47
C HIS A 224 -2.97 6.91 17.06
N GLN A 225 -1.75 6.42 16.88
CA GLN A 225 -0.64 7.24 16.42
C GLN A 225 -0.82 7.70 14.97
N ALA A 226 -1.39 6.85 14.11
CA ALA A 226 -1.65 7.20 12.71
C ALA A 226 -2.67 8.35 12.56
N LEU A 227 -3.63 8.49 13.48
CA LEU A 227 -4.57 9.63 13.49
C LEU A 227 -3.87 10.99 13.63
N SER A 228 -2.65 11.01 14.15
CA SER A 228 -1.85 12.23 14.31
C SER A 228 -0.74 12.39 13.28
N CYS A 229 -0.62 11.48 12.31
CA CYS A 229 0.37 11.57 11.23
C CYS A 229 0.15 12.81 10.37
N LYS A 230 1.22 13.61 10.20
CA LYS A 230 1.15 14.85 9.40
C LYS A 230 2.31 14.99 8.40
N SER A 231 3.18 13.99 8.27
CA SER A 231 4.32 13.99 7.34
C SER A 231 4.71 12.57 6.95
N THR A 232 5.37 12.42 5.82
CA THR A 232 5.92 11.13 5.38
C THR A 232 6.94 10.57 6.39
N GLN A 233 7.66 11.43 7.12
CA GLN A 233 8.57 11.01 8.20
C GLN A 233 7.81 10.36 9.38
N ASN A 234 6.62 10.86 9.73
CA ASN A 234 5.78 10.19 10.73
C ASN A 234 5.30 8.83 10.22
N CYS A 235 4.97 8.74 8.93
CA CYS A 235 4.56 7.49 8.29
C CYS A 235 5.70 6.45 8.30
N ASP A 236 6.96 6.84 8.04
CA ASP A 236 8.12 5.95 8.18
C ASP A 236 8.26 5.40 9.61
N SER A 237 8.12 6.26 10.61
CA SER A 237 8.20 5.84 12.01
C SER A 237 7.13 4.81 12.39
N LEU A 238 5.89 5.01 11.92
CA LEU A 238 4.80 4.06 12.11
C LEU A 238 5.00 2.77 11.32
N ALA A 239 5.48 2.88 10.08
CA ALA A 239 5.77 1.74 9.24
C ALA A 239 6.82 0.81 9.89
N ARG A 240 7.86 1.37 10.51
CA ARG A 240 8.87 0.60 11.25
C ARG A 240 8.28 -0.11 12.48
N LYS A 241 7.39 0.54 13.24
CA LYS A 241 6.66 -0.11 14.34
C LYS A 241 5.80 -1.26 13.84
N THR A 242 5.05 -1.03 12.77
CA THR A 242 4.21 -2.05 12.15
C THR A 242 5.05 -3.21 11.63
N LEU A 243 6.18 -2.93 10.96
CA LEU A 243 7.10 -3.94 10.47
C LEU A 243 7.64 -4.82 11.60
N ALA A 244 8.04 -4.21 12.72
CA ALA A 244 8.51 -4.95 13.90
C ALA A 244 7.43 -5.89 14.47
N LEU A 245 6.17 -5.44 14.54
CA LEU A 245 5.03 -6.28 14.93
C LEU A 245 4.86 -7.46 13.97
N LEU A 246 4.88 -7.21 12.66
CA LEU A 246 4.73 -8.24 11.63
C LEU A 246 5.88 -9.27 11.67
N GLU A 247 7.10 -8.82 11.90
CA GLU A 247 8.28 -9.69 12.02
C GLU A 247 8.18 -10.60 13.24
N ARG A 248 7.80 -10.06 14.41
CA ARG A 248 7.55 -10.83 15.61
C ARG A 248 6.48 -11.90 15.40
N LEU A 249 5.32 -11.54 14.88
CA LEU A 249 4.24 -12.50 14.62
C LEU A 249 4.62 -13.60 13.64
N ARG A 250 5.41 -13.26 12.62
CA ARG A 250 5.94 -14.28 11.69
C ARG A 250 6.88 -15.24 12.38
N ASP A 251 7.73 -14.77 13.28
CA ASP A 251 8.71 -15.61 13.95
C ASP A 251 8.03 -16.48 15.02
N GLU A 252 7.07 -15.97 15.78
CA GLU A 252 6.21 -16.74 16.68
C GLU A 252 5.41 -17.85 15.94
N ALA A 253 4.92 -17.56 14.73
CA ALA A 253 4.22 -18.55 13.92
C ALA A 253 5.14 -19.69 13.46
N LYS A 254 6.41 -19.39 13.15
CA LYS A 254 7.41 -20.41 12.77
C LYS A 254 7.80 -21.30 13.95
N GLU A 255 7.99 -20.71 15.12
CA GLU A 255 8.30 -21.45 16.34
C GLU A 255 7.19 -22.46 16.67
N LYS A 256 5.93 -22.02 16.62
CA LYS A 256 4.78 -22.92 16.83
C LYS A 256 4.72 -24.07 15.81
N GLN A 257 5.01 -23.78 14.52
CA GLN A 257 5.04 -24.84 13.51
C GLN A 257 6.14 -25.87 13.78
N GLN A 258 7.33 -25.42 14.20
CA GLN A 258 8.44 -26.31 14.55
C GLN A 258 8.13 -27.16 15.77
N GLU A 259 7.48 -26.60 16.79
CA GLU A 259 7.02 -27.34 17.98
C GLU A 259 5.98 -28.41 17.63
N GLU A 260 5.01 -28.08 16.77
CA GLU A 260 4.00 -29.02 16.29
C GLU A 260 4.60 -30.16 15.44
N GLU A 261 5.61 -29.85 14.62
CA GLU A 261 6.32 -30.89 13.85
C GLU A 261 7.14 -31.81 14.73
N GLN A 262 7.81 -31.29 15.76
CA GLN A 262 8.57 -32.07 16.72
C GLN A 262 7.69 -32.94 17.63
N SER A 263 6.46 -32.49 17.91
CA SER A 263 5.50 -33.26 18.75
C SER A 263 4.83 -34.42 17.98
N LYS A 264 4.97 -34.47 16.66
CA LYS A 264 4.51 -35.59 15.81
C LYS A 264 5.61 -36.61 15.56
N ASP A 265 6.39 -36.99 16.61
CA ASP A 265 7.44 -37.99 16.48
C ASP A 265 6.82 -39.37 16.18
N PRO A 266 7.30 -40.09 15.14
CA PRO A 266 6.75 -41.39 14.75
C PRO A 266 7.34 -42.51 15.59
N HIS A 267 6.97 -42.60 16.86
CA HIS A 267 7.22 -43.76 17.68
C HIS A 267 5.89 -44.41 18.06
N ASP A 268 5.22 -44.99 17.05
CA ASP A 268 4.21 -46.02 17.28
C ASP A 268 4.17 -46.97 16.06
N ASP A 269 5.30 -47.67 15.83
CA ASP A 269 5.38 -48.87 15.03
C ASP A 269 6.12 -49.92 15.86
N THR A 270 5.40 -50.58 16.79
CA THR A 270 5.75 -51.91 17.31
C THR A 270 4.52 -52.79 17.32
#